data_6f085f1055f96d7837b88454d7914b1a
#
_entry.id   6f085f1055f96d7837b88454d7914b1a
#
_cell.length_a   1.000
_cell.length_b   1.000
_cell.length_c   1.000
_cell.angle_alpha   90.00
_cell.angle_beta   90.00
_cell.angle_gamma   90.00
#
_symmetry.space_group_name_H-M   'P 1'
#
loop_
_entity.id
_entity.type
_entity.pdbx_description
1 polymer ?
#
loop_
_entity_poly.entity_id
_entity_poly.type
_entity_poly.pdbx_seq_one_letter_code
_entity_poly.pdbx_strand_id
1 'polypeptide(L)'
;MYLWKYDKKGCFLEIMWLINLAPLVREISWSNNIIIMEKCKDDLQREFYIQMTKRYGWTKRVLTNFIEAQTYEKYLLNQTNFDLTLTEERRVQAKLAVKDEYTFDFAELSPEYSEHELEMQLVNNIRSFLIEMGGDFTFIGNQYHLMIGSRDLYIDLLLFHRRLRSLIAIELKIGEFEAEYAGKMQMYLTALDEQVKLPDENPSIGIIICKSKDKMYVEYALKQINAPIGVATYQLRNTLPCLLYTSDAADEED
;
A
#
# COMPACT_ATOMS: atom_id res chain seq x y z
N MET A 1 15.17 -37.32 4.73
CA MET A 1 16.59 -37.23 4.29
C MET A 1 16.60 -37.27 2.78
N TYR A 2 16.47 -36.12 2.10
CA TYR A 2 16.53 -36.00 0.64
C TYR A 2 17.79 -35.22 0.29
N LEU A 3 18.71 -35.93 -0.37
CA LEU A 3 19.98 -35.40 -0.85
C LEU A 3 19.76 -34.52 -2.08
N TRP A 4 20.18 -33.28 -1.98
CA TRP A 4 20.23 -32.30 -3.08
C TRP A 4 21.44 -32.57 -3.97
N LYS A 5 21.24 -32.65 -5.28
CA LYS A 5 22.31 -32.60 -6.26
C LYS A 5 22.81 -31.16 -6.39
N TYR A 6 24.05 -30.95 -6.03
CA TYR A 6 24.76 -29.68 -6.11
C TYR A 6 25.15 -29.35 -7.54
N ASP A 7 24.88 -28.12 -7.97
CA ASP A 7 25.60 -27.45 -9.03
C ASP A 7 26.52 -26.37 -8.43
N LYS A 8 27.78 -26.33 -8.90
CA LYS A 8 28.93 -25.82 -8.14
C LYS A 8 29.18 -24.30 -8.21
N LYS A 9 28.21 -23.42 -8.50
CA LYS A 9 28.46 -21.96 -8.68
C LYS A 9 27.43 -21.01 -8.09
N GLY A 10 26.95 -21.19 -6.89
CA GLY A 10 26.02 -20.24 -6.26
C GLY A 10 25.68 -20.47 -4.80
N CYS A 11 26.18 -21.52 -4.22
CA CYS A 11 25.60 -22.15 -3.03
C CYS A 11 25.62 -21.33 -1.71
N PHE A 12 26.53 -20.35 -1.54
CA PHE A 12 26.69 -19.69 -0.23
C PHE A 12 25.71 -18.53 0.00
N LEU A 13 25.41 -17.76 -1.05
CA LEU A 13 24.46 -16.66 -0.98
C LEU A 13 22.99 -17.18 -0.89
N GLU A 14 22.69 -18.27 -1.58
CA GLU A 14 21.37 -18.93 -1.53
C GLU A 14 21.06 -19.54 -0.16
N ILE A 15 22.07 -20.04 0.57
CA ILE A 15 21.91 -20.59 1.92
C ILE A 15 21.67 -19.47 2.94
N MET A 16 22.34 -18.34 2.85
CA MET A 16 22.08 -17.18 3.73
C MET A 16 20.68 -16.61 3.51
N TRP A 17 20.21 -16.55 2.28
CA TRP A 17 18.84 -16.15 1.97
C TRP A 17 17.80 -17.11 2.57
N LEU A 18 18.02 -18.43 2.48
CA LEU A 18 17.16 -19.44 3.08
C LEU A 18 17.09 -19.35 4.62
N ILE A 19 18.14 -18.89 5.27
CA ILE A 19 18.17 -18.73 6.73
C ILE A 19 17.34 -17.51 7.17
N ASN A 20 17.43 -16.39 6.46
CA ASN A 20 16.71 -15.16 6.81
C ASN A 20 15.21 -15.21 6.44
N LEU A 21 14.86 -15.88 5.36
CA LEU A 21 13.47 -16.05 4.91
C LEU A 21 12.87 -17.43 5.26
N ALA A 22 13.61 -18.29 5.97
CA ALA A 22 13.15 -19.64 6.32
C ALA A 22 11.75 -19.72 6.98
N PRO A 23 11.32 -18.77 7.81
CA PRO A 23 9.96 -18.76 8.34
C PRO A 23 8.91 -18.50 7.24
N LEU A 24 9.18 -17.56 6.33
CA LEU A 24 8.25 -17.16 5.27
C LEU A 24 8.12 -18.21 4.17
N VAL A 25 9.23 -18.83 3.77
CA VAL A 25 9.28 -19.88 2.73
C VAL A 25 8.41 -21.08 3.08
N ARG A 26 8.21 -21.39 4.37
CA ARG A 26 7.36 -22.50 4.84
C ARG A 26 5.87 -22.22 4.74
N GLU A 27 5.48 -20.97 4.53
CA GLU A 27 4.09 -20.53 4.54
C GLU A 27 3.40 -20.65 3.18
N ILE A 28 4.18 -20.89 2.12
CA ILE A 28 3.67 -21.08 0.75
C ILE A 28 4.10 -22.44 0.18
N SER A 29 3.43 -22.88 -0.89
CA SER A 29 3.74 -24.17 -1.50
C SER A 29 5.16 -24.22 -2.05
N TRP A 30 5.77 -25.40 -2.04
CA TRP A 30 7.09 -25.64 -2.61
C TRP A 30 7.20 -25.21 -4.08
N SER A 31 6.15 -25.46 -4.88
CA SER A 31 6.12 -25.05 -6.28
C SER A 31 6.13 -23.53 -6.48
N ASN A 32 5.53 -22.76 -5.57
CA ASN A 32 5.57 -21.31 -5.59
C ASN A 32 6.97 -20.80 -5.21
N ASN A 33 7.60 -21.41 -4.21
CA ASN A 33 8.98 -21.07 -3.82
C ASN A 33 9.96 -21.26 -4.99
N ILE A 34 9.88 -22.37 -5.72
CA ILE A 34 10.74 -22.61 -6.90
C ILE A 34 10.60 -21.50 -7.93
N ILE A 35 9.37 -21.09 -8.27
CA ILE A 35 9.15 -20.01 -9.25
C ILE A 35 9.75 -18.69 -8.79
N ILE A 36 9.54 -18.34 -7.51
CA ILE A 36 10.10 -17.11 -6.96
C ILE A 36 11.63 -17.14 -7.04
N MET A 37 12.25 -18.26 -6.70
CA MET A 37 13.70 -18.41 -6.78
C MET A 37 14.25 -18.34 -8.21
N GLU A 38 13.54 -18.93 -9.16
CA GLU A 38 13.95 -18.94 -10.56
C GLU A 38 13.78 -17.58 -11.25
N LYS A 39 12.69 -16.87 -10.95
CA LYS A 39 12.30 -15.66 -11.69
C LYS A 39 12.68 -14.35 -10.99
N CYS A 40 12.83 -14.35 -9.67
CA CYS A 40 13.15 -13.13 -8.90
C CYS A 40 14.65 -13.04 -8.60
N LYS A 41 15.20 -11.84 -8.82
CA LYS A 41 16.67 -11.63 -8.79
C LYS A 41 17.19 -11.14 -7.43
N ASP A 42 16.40 -10.37 -6.72
CA ASP A 42 16.78 -9.79 -5.43
C ASP A 42 15.87 -10.27 -4.28
N ASP A 43 16.36 -10.12 -3.06
CA ASP A 43 15.70 -10.66 -1.87
C ASP A 43 14.41 -9.89 -1.52
N LEU A 44 14.33 -8.59 -1.82
CA LEU A 44 13.12 -7.80 -1.60
C LEU A 44 12.00 -8.25 -2.55
N GLN A 45 12.35 -8.49 -3.80
CA GLN A 45 11.42 -9.02 -4.80
C GLN A 45 10.90 -10.40 -4.37
N ARG A 46 11.77 -11.27 -3.89
CA ARG A 46 11.42 -12.60 -3.39
C ARG A 46 10.49 -12.52 -2.18
N GLU A 47 10.84 -11.71 -1.20
CA GLU A 47 10.03 -11.48 0.00
C GLU A 47 8.65 -10.95 -0.35
N PHE A 48 8.55 -9.96 -1.24
CA PHE A 48 7.30 -9.42 -1.76
C PHE A 48 6.39 -10.53 -2.31
N TYR A 49 6.90 -11.34 -3.24
CA TYR A 49 6.09 -12.39 -3.85
C TYR A 49 5.72 -13.53 -2.88
N ILE A 50 6.57 -13.85 -1.90
CA ILE A 50 6.23 -14.79 -0.83
C ILE A 50 5.08 -14.24 0.02
N GLN A 51 5.17 -13.00 0.48
CA GLN A 51 4.14 -12.37 1.30
C GLN A 51 2.82 -12.23 0.55
N MET A 52 2.84 -11.81 -0.72
CA MET A 52 1.64 -11.70 -1.55
C MET A 52 1.00 -13.06 -1.82
N THR A 53 1.82 -14.07 -2.10
CA THR A 53 1.34 -15.44 -2.31
C THR A 53 0.67 -15.99 -1.05
N LYS A 54 1.28 -15.79 0.12
CA LYS A 54 0.68 -16.14 1.41
C LYS A 54 -0.64 -15.43 1.65
N ARG A 55 -0.65 -14.12 1.44
CA ARG A 55 -1.79 -13.25 1.74
C ARG A 55 -3.01 -13.55 0.88
N TYR A 56 -2.79 -13.72 -0.43
CA TYR A 56 -3.86 -13.88 -1.42
C TYR A 56 -4.08 -15.32 -1.85
N GLY A 57 -3.31 -16.27 -1.32
CA GLY A 57 -3.41 -17.68 -1.70
C GLY A 57 -3.11 -17.94 -3.19
N TRP A 58 -2.17 -17.20 -3.77
CA TRP A 58 -1.88 -17.32 -5.20
C TRP A 58 -1.45 -18.72 -5.59
N THR A 59 -2.12 -19.24 -6.61
CA THR A 59 -1.67 -20.48 -7.26
C THR A 59 -0.39 -20.21 -8.07
N LYS A 60 0.33 -21.29 -8.41
CA LYS A 60 1.52 -21.23 -9.26
C LYS A 60 1.33 -20.35 -10.50
N ARG A 61 0.21 -20.51 -11.22
CA ARG A 61 -0.11 -19.79 -12.45
C ARG A 61 -0.33 -18.29 -12.18
N VAL A 62 -1.07 -17.96 -11.13
CA VAL A 62 -1.36 -16.59 -10.74
C VAL A 62 -0.08 -15.86 -10.32
N LEU A 63 0.75 -16.50 -9.49
CA LEU A 63 2.05 -15.97 -9.10
C LEU A 63 2.95 -15.70 -10.31
N THR A 64 3.04 -16.65 -11.25
CA THR A 64 3.82 -16.48 -12.47
C THR A 64 3.37 -15.25 -13.27
N ASN A 65 2.06 -15.07 -13.45
CA ASN A 65 1.52 -13.92 -14.16
C ASN A 65 1.87 -12.60 -13.48
N PHE A 66 1.80 -12.52 -12.14
CA PHE A 66 2.18 -11.31 -11.40
C PHE A 66 3.67 -11.00 -11.49
N ILE A 67 4.54 -12.01 -11.47
CA ILE A 67 5.98 -11.82 -11.68
C ILE A 67 6.25 -11.30 -13.09
N GLU A 68 5.63 -11.88 -14.10
CA GLU A 68 5.78 -11.47 -15.51
C GLU A 68 5.18 -10.08 -15.79
N ALA A 69 4.14 -9.70 -15.08
CA ALA A 69 3.57 -8.33 -15.11
C ALA A 69 4.42 -7.30 -14.35
N GLN A 70 5.57 -7.69 -13.80
CA GLN A 70 6.46 -6.83 -13.02
C GLN A 70 5.74 -6.11 -11.87
N THR A 71 4.90 -6.85 -11.14
CA THR A 71 4.08 -6.29 -10.07
C THR A 71 4.93 -5.72 -8.94
N TYR A 72 6.07 -6.34 -8.62
CA TYR A 72 7.01 -5.83 -7.63
C TYR A 72 7.60 -4.48 -8.03
N GLU A 73 8.03 -4.34 -9.26
CA GLU A 73 8.59 -3.09 -9.78
C GLU A 73 7.57 -1.96 -9.74
N LYS A 74 6.31 -2.25 -10.08
CA LYS A 74 5.20 -1.30 -9.96
C LYS A 74 4.93 -0.91 -8.50
N TYR A 75 5.08 -1.86 -7.57
CA TYR A 75 4.96 -1.59 -6.13
C TYR A 75 6.13 -0.74 -5.59
N LEU A 76 7.34 -0.93 -6.13
CA LEU A 76 8.51 -0.13 -5.74
C LEU A 76 8.53 1.27 -6.37
N LEU A 77 7.70 1.53 -7.37
CA LEU A 77 7.49 2.87 -7.90
C LEU A 77 6.77 3.79 -6.90
N ASN A 78 6.37 3.25 -5.74
CA ASN A 78 5.83 4.02 -4.63
C ASN A 78 6.75 5.19 -4.31
N GLN A 79 6.23 6.38 -4.47
CA GLN A 79 6.95 7.59 -4.16
C GLN A 79 6.95 7.80 -2.66
N THR A 80 8.05 7.41 -2.03
CA THR A 80 8.23 7.51 -0.58
C THR A 80 9.64 8.00 -0.27
N ASN A 81 9.83 8.62 0.89
CA ASN A 81 11.14 8.92 1.43
C ASN A 81 11.61 7.89 2.48
N PHE A 82 11.04 6.70 2.49
CA PHE A 82 11.32 5.67 3.49
C PHE A 82 12.78 5.22 3.51
N ASP A 83 13.48 5.32 2.37
CA ASP A 83 14.91 5.01 2.30
C ASP A 83 15.77 5.94 3.15
N LEU A 84 15.30 7.18 3.37
CA LEU A 84 16.00 8.20 4.13
C LEU A 84 15.52 8.30 5.59
N THR A 85 14.27 7.91 5.87
CA THR A 85 13.58 8.20 7.13
C THR A 85 13.33 6.98 8.02
N LEU A 86 13.42 5.76 7.45
CA LEU A 86 13.18 4.53 8.20
C LEU A 86 14.44 3.66 8.30
N THR A 87 14.52 2.91 9.42
CA THR A 87 15.55 1.86 9.57
C THR A 87 15.35 0.76 8.54
N GLU A 88 16.43 0.04 8.18
CA GLU A 88 16.40 -1.01 7.16
C GLU A 88 15.31 -2.06 7.40
N GLU A 89 15.16 -2.51 8.63
CA GLU A 89 14.15 -3.51 9.01
C GLU A 89 12.70 -3.05 8.75
N ARG A 90 12.42 -1.76 9.00
CA ARG A 90 11.07 -1.18 8.83
C ARG A 90 10.81 -0.71 7.42
N ARG A 91 11.85 -0.30 6.70
CA ARG A 91 11.76 0.20 5.32
C ARG A 91 11.06 -0.78 4.39
N VAL A 92 11.47 -2.05 4.42
CA VAL A 92 10.88 -3.11 3.58
C VAL A 92 9.40 -3.25 3.86
N GLN A 93 9.02 -3.36 5.13
CA GLN A 93 7.62 -3.51 5.52
C GLN A 93 6.78 -2.27 5.21
N ALA A 94 7.32 -1.08 5.39
CA ALA A 94 6.65 0.17 5.04
C ALA A 94 6.42 0.29 3.53
N LYS A 95 7.43 -0.03 2.71
CA LYS A 95 7.28 -0.06 1.24
C LYS A 95 6.24 -1.08 0.78
N LEU A 96 6.14 -2.23 1.46
CA LEU A 96 5.12 -3.23 1.14
C LEU A 96 3.71 -2.85 1.63
N ALA A 97 3.62 -1.99 2.64
CA ALA A 97 2.37 -1.53 3.21
C ALA A 97 1.71 -0.42 2.37
N VAL A 98 2.51 0.43 1.72
CA VAL A 98 2.02 1.57 0.94
C VAL A 98 1.98 1.18 -0.54
N LYS A 99 0.83 1.31 -1.18
CA LYS A 99 0.69 1.12 -2.63
C LYS A 99 1.01 2.40 -3.38
N ASP A 100 1.43 2.28 -4.63
CA ASP A 100 1.56 3.43 -5.53
C ASP A 100 0.19 3.96 -5.99
N GLU A 101 -0.77 3.04 -6.15
CA GLU A 101 -2.14 3.34 -6.54
C GLU A 101 -3.14 2.46 -5.79
N TYR A 102 -4.20 3.06 -5.30
CA TYR A 102 -5.35 2.40 -4.67
C TYR A 102 -6.54 2.36 -5.61
N THR A 103 -7.39 1.34 -5.49
CA THR A 103 -8.62 1.22 -6.26
C THR A 103 -9.83 1.28 -5.32
N PHE A 104 -10.59 2.37 -5.40
CA PHE A 104 -11.79 2.58 -4.61
C PHE A 104 -13.04 2.32 -5.45
N ASP A 105 -13.18 1.09 -5.96
CA ASP A 105 -14.30 0.66 -6.81
C ASP A 105 -15.63 0.53 -6.06
N PHE A 106 -15.59 0.58 -4.74
CA PHE A 106 -16.74 0.56 -3.85
C PHE A 106 -17.25 1.97 -3.49
N ALA A 107 -16.53 3.03 -3.86
CA ALA A 107 -16.92 4.40 -3.58
C ALA A 107 -17.86 4.90 -4.69
N GLU A 108 -19.10 5.15 -4.33
CA GLU A 108 -20.11 5.73 -5.22
C GLU A 108 -20.06 7.26 -5.12
N LEU A 109 -19.37 7.88 -6.08
CA LEU A 109 -19.15 9.32 -6.12
C LEU A 109 -19.71 9.92 -7.42
N SER A 110 -20.27 11.12 -7.31
CA SER A 110 -20.64 11.92 -8.48
C SER A 110 -19.39 12.37 -9.24
N PRO A 111 -19.49 12.81 -10.52
CA PRO A 111 -18.33 13.33 -11.24
C PRO A 111 -17.65 14.52 -10.55
N GLU A 112 -18.42 15.31 -9.82
CA GLU A 112 -17.97 16.49 -9.07
C GLU A 112 -18.13 16.20 -7.57
N TYR A 113 -17.20 15.43 -7.00
CA TYR A 113 -17.17 15.14 -5.57
C TYR A 113 -16.13 15.97 -4.83
N SER A 114 -16.35 16.18 -3.53
CA SER A 114 -15.44 16.84 -2.60
C SER A 114 -14.53 15.84 -1.87
N GLU A 115 -13.46 16.34 -1.22
CA GLU A 115 -12.62 15.52 -0.33
C GLU A 115 -13.44 14.88 0.79
N HIS A 116 -14.38 15.63 1.36
CA HIS A 116 -15.26 15.13 2.41
C HIS A 116 -16.19 14.00 1.93
N GLU A 117 -16.74 14.11 0.72
CA GLU A 117 -17.55 13.03 0.14
C GLU A 117 -16.74 11.77 -0.12
N LEU A 118 -15.50 11.92 -0.62
CA LEU A 118 -14.57 10.79 -0.77
C LEU A 118 -14.29 10.14 0.59
N GLU A 119 -13.92 10.92 1.61
CA GLU A 119 -13.67 10.43 2.97
C GLU A 119 -14.88 9.66 3.50
N MET A 120 -16.07 10.24 3.41
CA MET A 120 -17.31 9.61 3.89
C MET A 120 -17.61 8.29 3.18
N GLN A 121 -17.36 8.19 1.87
CA GLN A 121 -17.50 6.94 1.14
C GLN A 121 -16.51 5.86 1.62
N LEU A 122 -15.26 6.24 1.91
CA LEU A 122 -14.27 5.30 2.46
C LEU A 122 -14.66 4.83 3.87
N VAL A 123 -15.15 5.73 4.72
CA VAL A 123 -15.60 5.40 6.09
C VAL A 123 -16.88 4.55 6.08
N ASN A 124 -17.86 4.89 5.25
CA ASN A 124 -19.10 4.11 5.12
C ASN A 124 -18.82 2.69 4.57
N ASN A 125 -17.78 2.55 3.75
CA ASN A 125 -17.34 1.27 3.19
C ASN A 125 -16.05 0.78 3.84
N ILE A 126 -15.87 1.03 5.14
CA ILE A 126 -14.62 0.80 5.88
C ILE A 126 -14.04 -0.61 5.69
N ARG A 127 -14.90 -1.63 5.56
CA ARG A 127 -14.46 -2.99 5.30
C ARG A 127 -13.73 -3.11 3.96
N SER A 128 -14.31 -2.57 2.89
CA SER A 128 -13.73 -2.59 1.55
C SER A 128 -12.46 -1.74 1.49
N PHE A 129 -12.49 -0.58 2.15
CA PHE A 129 -11.31 0.28 2.29
C PHE A 129 -10.15 -0.43 2.99
N LEU A 130 -10.39 -1.10 4.13
CA LEU A 130 -9.35 -1.85 4.83
C LEU A 130 -8.85 -3.07 4.05
N ILE A 131 -9.71 -3.71 3.25
CA ILE A 131 -9.29 -4.77 2.33
C ILE A 131 -8.34 -4.20 1.27
N GLU A 132 -8.67 -3.04 0.71
CA GLU A 132 -7.82 -2.36 -0.27
C GLU A 132 -6.50 -1.88 0.35
N MET A 133 -6.52 -1.27 1.53
CA MET A 133 -5.31 -0.88 2.26
C MET A 133 -4.42 -2.08 2.57
N GLY A 134 -5.02 -3.16 3.05
CA GLY A 134 -4.34 -4.40 3.38
C GLY A 134 -4.67 -4.93 4.77
N GLY A 135 -4.53 -6.26 4.94
CA GLY A 135 -4.96 -7.00 6.14
C GLY A 135 -4.21 -6.68 7.45
N ASP A 136 -3.14 -5.90 7.38
CA ASP A 136 -2.38 -5.50 8.58
C ASP A 136 -2.79 -4.10 9.09
N PHE A 137 -3.73 -3.42 8.40
CA PHE A 137 -4.26 -2.13 8.84
C PHE A 137 -5.48 -2.29 9.74
N THR A 138 -5.57 -1.43 10.75
CA THR A 138 -6.70 -1.30 11.67
C THR A 138 -7.15 0.15 11.70
N PHE A 139 -8.46 0.39 11.58
CA PHE A 139 -9.03 1.73 11.63
C PHE A 139 -9.11 2.23 13.07
N ILE A 140 -8.63 3.45 13.31
CA ILE A 140 -8.74 4.16 14.60
C ILE A 140 -9.86 5.19 14.54
N GLY A 141 -9.89 6.03 13.49
CA GLY A 141 -10.91 7.06 13.34
C GLY A 141 -10.73 7.89 12.08
N ASN A 142 -11.71 8.71 11.80
CA ASN A 142 -11.67 9.76 10.78
C ASN A 142 -11.77 11.14 11.42
N GLN A 143 -11.37 12.18 10.69
CA GLN A 143 -11.26 13.56 11.19
C GLN A 143 -10.64 13.60 12.59
N TYR A 144 -9.51 12.88 12.71
CA TYR A 144 -8.85 12.73 14.00
C TYR A 144 -8.26 14.06 14.45
N HIS A 145 -8.82 14.59 15.54
CA HIS A 145 -8.48 15.89 16.06
C HIS A 145 -7.15 15.89 16.83
N LEU A 146 -6.26 16.81 16.48
CA LEU A 146 -5.03 17.11 17.19
C LEU A 146 -4.97 18.59 17.49
N MET A 147 -4.39 18.98 18.63
CA MET A 147 -4.18 20.37 19.00
C MET A 147 -2.69 20.67 19.10
N ILE A 148 -2.22 21.67 18.34
CA ILE A 148 -0.84 22.16 18.43
C ILE A 148 -0.87 23.63 18.84
N GLY A 149 -0.53 23.91 20.09
CA GLY A 149 -0.70 25.24 20.67
C GLY A 149 -2.17 25.66 20.67
N SER A 150 -2.52 26.70 19.93
CA SER A 150 -3.90 27.19 19.78
C SER A 150 -4.55 26.78 18.43
N ARG A 151 -3.94 25.87 17.69
CA ARG A 151 -4.43 25.44 16.36
C ARG A 151 -5.01 24.05 16.42
N ASP A 152 -6.20 23.93 15.89
CA ASP A 152 -6.86 22.64 15.66
C ASP A 152 -6.43 22.07 14.32
N LEU A 153 -6.05 20.81 14.32
CA LEU A 153 -5.68 20.04 13.13
C LEU A 153 -6.53 18.79 13.06
N TYR A 154 -6.89 18.39 11.86
CA TYR A 154 -7.70 17.21 11.61
C TYR A 154 -7.01 16.33 10.58
N ILE A 155 -6.80 15.06 10.93
CA ILE A 155 -6.30 14.02 10.02
C ILE A 155 -7.52 13.33 9.41
N ASP A 156 -7.59 13.25 8.09
CA ASP A 156 -8.75 12.66 7.41
C ASP A 156 -9.03 11.24 7.89
N LEU A 157 -8.03 10.36 7.87
CA LEU A 157 -8.14 8.99 8.39
C LEU A 157 -6.91 8.64 9.21
N LEU A 158 -7.12 8.10 10.42
CA LEU A 158 -6.07 7.54 11.26
C LEU A 158 -6.24 6.03 11.35
N LEU A 159 -5.16 5.31 11.00
CA LEU A 159 -5.08 3.86 11.06
C LEU A 159 -3.91 3.43 11.96
N PHE A 160 -3.86 2.15 12.28
CA PHE A 160 -2.71 1.50 12.89
C PHE A 160 -2.25 0.31 12.05
N HIS A 161 -0.96 0.22 11.78
CA HIS A 161 -0.40 -0.91 11.05
C HIS A 161 0.27 -1.89 12.01
N ARG A 162 -0.31 -3.09 12.14
CA ARG A 162 0.06 -4.08 13.17
C ARG A 162 1.52 -4.52 13.11
N ARG A 163 2.05 -4.82 11.92
CA ARG A 163 3.45 -5.30 11.79
C ARG A 163 4.46 -4.18 11.97
N LEU A 164 4.17 -3.00 11.47
CA LEU A 164 5.01 -1.82 11.66
C LEU A 164 4.92 -1.28 13.07
N ARG A 165 3.85 -1.61 13.81
CA ARG A 165 3.54 -1.05 15.13
C ARG A 165 3.60 0.47 15.10
N SER A 166 2.97 1.06 14.10
CA SER A 166 2.99 2.50 13.82
C SER A 166 1.60 3.01 13.54
N LEU A 167 1.32 4.22 13.99
CA LEU A 167 0.18 4.99 13.54
C LEU A 167 0.38 5.38 12.07
N ILE A 168 -0.70 5.34 11.30
CA ILE A 168 -0.69 5.70 9.88
C ILE A 168 -1.69 6.83 9.68
N ALA A 169 -1.17 8.02 9.40
CA ALA A 169 -1.99 9.17 9.03
C ALA A 169 -2.23 9.17 7.53
N ILE A 170 -3.49 9.29 7.11
CA ILE A 170 -3.87 9.40 5.71
C ILE A 170 -4.48 10.77 5.48
N GLU A 171 -4.01 11.46 4.46
CA GLU A 171 -4.58 12.69 3.92
C GLU A 171 -5.11 12.41 2.51
N LEU A 172 -6.36 12.79 2.25
CA LEU A 172 -7.04 12.60 0.97
C LEU A 172 -7.04 13.89 0.17
N LYS A 173 -6.76 13.82 -1.12
CA LYS A 173 -6.80 14.95 -2.05
C LYS A 173 -7.49 14.57 -3.34
N ILE A 174 -8.46 15.37 -3.77
CA ILE A 174 -9.19 15.15 -5.03
C ILE A 174 -8.46 15.73 -6.26
N GLY A 175 -7.37 16.48 -6.03
CA GLY A 175 -6.53 17.08 -7.05
C GLY A 175 -5.20 16.37 -7.26
N GLU A 176 -4.30 17.06 -7.92
CA GLU A 176 -2.90 16.69 -8.06
C GLU A 176 -2.13 16.90 -6.75
N PHE A 177 -1.04 16.16 -6.57
CA PHE A 177 -0.17 16.31 -5.42
C PHE A 177 0.50 17.69 -5.40
N GLU A 178 0.46 18.35 -4.24
CA GLU A 178 1.14 19.61 -3.97
C GLU A 178 2.16 19.45 -2.83
N ALA A 179 3.32 20.12 -2.95
CA ALA A 179 4.41 20.00 -1.98
C ALA A 179 4.02 20.44 -0.55
N GLU A 180 3.05 21.35 -0.43
CA GLU A 180 2.52 21.81 0.86
C GLU A 180 1.86 20.70 1.67
N TYR A 181 1.30 19.67 1.00
CA TYR A 181 0.70 18.51 1.67
C TYR A 181 1.73 17.71 2.45
N ALA A 182 2.96 17.61 1.94
CA ALA A 182 4.05 16.94 2.64
C ALA A 182 4.45 17.69 3.93
N GLY A 183 4.47 19.02 3.90
CA GLY A 183 4.71 19.84 5.09
C GLY A 183 3.60 19.72 6.13
N LYS A 184 2.34 19.74 5.71
CA LYS A 184 1.17 19.49 6.58
C LYS A 184 1.24 18.09 7.21
N MET A 185 1.52 17.08 6.40
CA MET A 185 1.67 15.68 6.87
C MET A 185 2.80 15.55 7.89
N GLN A 186 3.97 16.16 7.65
CA GLN A 186 5.07 16.13 8.62
C GLN A 186 4.63 16.70 9.99
N MET A 187 3.84 17.78 10.01
CA MET A 187 3.31 18.35 11.25
C MET A 187 2.37 17.38 11.96
N TYR A 188 1.49 16.68 11.21
CA TYR A 188 0.63 15.64 11.77
C TYR A 188 1.43 14.51 12.42
N LEU A 189 2.46 14.00 11.73
CA LEU A 189 3.27 12.90 12.24
C LEU A 189 4.03 13.29 13.49
N THR A 190 4.56 14.52 13.55
CA THR A 190 5.21 15.04 14.76
C THR A 190 4.21 15.10 15.92
N ALA A 191 3.01 15.62 15.70
CA ALA A 191 2.00 15.71 16.75
C ALA A 191 1.49 14.32 17.20
N LEU A 192 1.33 13.39 16.29
CA LEU A 192 0.98 11.99 16.63
C LEU A 192 2.06 11.34 17.48
N ASP A 193 3.33 11.51 17.12
CA ASP A 193 4.45 10.92 17.84
C ASP A 193 4.62 11.51 19.26
N GLU A 194 4.30 12.78 19.44
CA GLU A 194 4.42 13.45 20.74
C GLU A 194 3.19 13.27 21.64
N GLN A 195 1.98 13.20 21.07
CA GLN A 195 0.73 13.28 21.86
C GLN A 195 -0.06 11.98 21.92
N VAL A 196 0.06 11.10 20.90
CA VAL A 196 -0.84 9.95 20.72
C VAL A 196 -0.09 8.63 20.75
N LYS A 197 1.08 8.57 20.14
CA LYS A 197 1.89 7.36 20.04
C LYS A 197 2.25 6.80 21.41
N LEU A 198 2.05 5.49 21.60
CA LEU A 198 2.48 4.80 22.83
C LEU A 198 4.01 4.60 22.86
N PRO A 199 4.62 4.48 24.07
CA PRO A 199 6.07 4.35 24.21
C PRO A 199 6.69 3.16 23.49
N ASP A 200 5.92 2.09 23.30
CA ASP A 200 6.36 0.85 22.65
C ASP A 200 6.00 0.81 21.15
N GLU A 201 5.40 1.87 20.63
CA GLU A 201 5.11 2.02 19.20
C GLU A 201 6.25 2.72 18.47
N ASN A 202 6.36 2.41 17.20
CA ASN A 202 7.32 3.03 16.30
C ASN A 202 6.81 4.39 15.80
N PRO A 203 7.69 5.25 15.26
CA PRO A 203 7.29 6.52 14.66
C PRO A 203 6.17 6.35 13.64
N SER A 204 5.26 7.32 13.66
CA SER A 204 4.10 7.37 12.76
C SER A 204 4.52 7.53 11.30
N ILE A 205 3.69 7.04 10.37
CA ILE A 205 3.93 7.10 8.93
C ILE A 205 2.77 7.84 8.27
N GLY A 206 3.07 8.72 7.31
CA GLY A 206 2.09 9.45 6.53
C GLY A 206 1.86 8.83 5.16
N ILE A 207 0.62 8.84 4.70
CA ILE A 207 0.24 8.48 3.34
C ILE A 207 -0.64 9.61 2.78
N ILE A 208 -0.18 10.26 1.71
CA ILE A 208 -0.98 11.22 0.97
C ILE A 208 -1.56 10.49 -0.23
N ILE A 209 -2.88 10.45 -0.32
CA ILE A 209 -3.60 9.80 -1.43
C ILE A 209 -4.26 10.88 -2.26
N CYS A 210 -3.80 11.07 -3.49
CA CYS A 210 -4.25 12.12 -4.41
C CYS A 210 -4.76 11.53 -5.73
N LYS A 211 -5.46 12.32 -6.51
CA LYS A 211 -6.01 11.87 -7.80
C LYS A 211 -4.91 11.67 -8.85
N SER A 212 -3.90 12.53 -8.85
CA SER A 212 -2.75 12.45 -9.74
C SER A 212 -1.49 12.99 -9.07
N LYS A 213 -0.33 12.62 -9.61
CA LYS A 213 0.96 13.10 -9.12
C LYS A 213 1.99 13.15 -10.25
N ASP A 214 2.86 14.17 -10.25
CA ASP A 214 4.10 14.16 -11.01
C ASP A 214 5.21 13.51 -10.18
N LYS A 215 5.86 12.50 -10.75
CA LYS A 215 6.88 11.71 -10.06
C LYS A 215 8.07 12.55 -9.61
N MET A 216 8.58 13.41 -10.46
CA MET A 216 9.74 14.24 -10.13
C MET A 216 9.40 15.29 -9.08
N TYR A 217 8.22 15.89 -9.19
CA TYR A 217 7.76 16.88 -8.24
C TYR A 217 7.60 16.29 -6.82
N VAL A 218 6.99 15.11 -6.70
CA VAL A 218 6.89 14.37 -5.42
C VAL A 218 8.27 14.05 -4.86
N GLU A 219 9.20 13.53 -5.69
CA GLU A 219 10.55 13.22 -5.24
C GLU A 219 11.27 14.44 -4.67
N TYR A 220 11.17 15.60 -5.35
CA TYR A 220 11.77 16.85 -4.85
C TYR A 220 11.09 17.33 -3.57
N ALA A 221 9.77 17.29 -3.48
CA ALA A 221 9.03 17.67 -2.29
C ALA A 221 9.41 16.83 -1.06
N LEU A 222 9.61 15.53 -1.25
CA LEU A 222 9.93 14.61 -0.15
C LEU A 222 11.41 14.62 0.28
N LYS A 223 12.34 15.15 -0.54
CA LYS A 223 13.79 15.15 -0.23
C LYS A 223 14.17 15.86 1.07
N GLN A 224 13.44 16.88 1.46
CA GLN A 224 13.72 17.68 2.65
C GLN A 224 12.83 17.33 3.84
N ILE A 225 11.96 16.36 3.69
CA ILE A 225 11.04 15.92 4.73
C ILE A 225 11.71 14.84 5.57
N ASN A 226 11.78 15.07 6.89
CA ASN A 226 12.40 14.13 7.82
C ASN A 226 11.44 13.07 8.38
N ALA A 227 10.14 13.24 8.18
CA ALA A 227 9.13 12.28 8.58
C ALA A 227 8.88 11.24 7.45
N PRO A 228 8.56 9.97 7.77
CA PRO A 228 8.30 8.96 6.76
C PRO A 228 6.96 9.18 6.05
N ILE A 229 7.00 9.60 4.79
CA ILE A 229 5.81 9.92 3.99
C ILE A 229 5.85 9.14 2.67
N GLY A 230 4.70 8.56 2.31
CA GLY A 230 4.42 8.01 0.99
C GLY A 230 3.34 8.81 0.28
N VAL A 231 3.46 8.92 -1.05
CA VAL A 231 2.46 9.55 -1.92
C VAL A 231 1.92 8.52 -2.89
N ALA A 232 0.62 8.32 -2.85
CA ALA A 232 -0.11 7.38 -3.68
C ALA A 232 -1.17 8.10 -4.54
N THR A 233 -1.60 7.45 -5.60
CA THR A 233 -2.79 7.86 -6.34
C THR A 233 -3.97 6.94 -6.04
N TYR A 234 -5.17 7.32 -6.45
CA TYR A 234 -6.32 6.44 -6.43
C TYR A 234 -7.10 6.49 -7.74
N GLN A 235 -7.77 5.38 -8.04
CA GLN A 235 -8.73 5.26 -9.13
C GLN A 235 -10.12 4.95 -8.57
N LEU A 236 -11.11 5.60 -9.15
CA LEU A 236 -12.52 5.26 -8.96
C LEU A 236 -12.95 4.40 -10.17
N ARG A 237 -13.66 3.33 -9.92
CA ARG A 237 -14.24 2.57 -11.01
C ARG A 237 -15.35 3.42 -11.64
N ASN A 238 -15.16 3.87 -12.86
CA ASN A 238 -16.28 4.33 -13.66
C ASN A 238 -17.16 3.11 -13.94
N THR A 239 -18.15 2.86 -13.10
CA THR A 239 -19.29 2.05 -13.51
C THR A 239 -19.99 2.82 -14.61
N LEU A 240 -19.65 2.50 -15.86
CA LEU A 240 -20.56 2.82 -16.95
C LEU A 240 -21.91 2.24 -16.51
N PRO A 241 -22.99 3.05 -16.51
CA PRO A 241 -24.33 2.50 -16.30
C PRO A 241 -24.43 1.33 -17.27
N CYS A 242 -24.75 0.16 -16.76
CA CYS A 242 -25.10 -0.98 -17.59
C CYS A 242 -26.26 -0.50 -18.46
N LEU A 243 -25.95 -0.10 -19.69
CA LEU A 243 -26.97 0.23 -20.66
C LEU A 243 -27.85 -0.99 -20.77
N LEU A 244 -29.03 -0.87 -20.23
CA LEU A 244 -30.16 -1.73 -20.43
C LEU A 244 -30.10 -2.29 -21.86
N TYR A 245 -29.80 -3.58 -21.96
CA TYR A 245 -30.30 -4.37 -23.05
C TYR A 245 -31.82 -4.37 -22.92
N THR A 246 -32.46 -3.35 -23.43
CA THR A 246 -33.84 -3.48 -23.83
C THR A 246 -33.83 -4.44 -25.01
N SER A 247 -34.21 -5.65 -24.73
CA SER A 247 -34.58 -6.61 -25.75
C SER A 247 -35.82 -6.08 -26.46
N ASP A 248 -35.64 -5.35 -27.53
CA ASP A 248 -36.67 -5.21 -28.57
C ASP A 248 -36.66 -6.51 -29.36
N ALA A 249 -37.32 -7.50 -28.79
CA ALA A 249 -37.73 -8.71 -29.47
C ALA A 249 -39.18 -8.99 -29.07
N ALA A 250 -40.05 -8.16 -29.59
CA ALA A 250 -41.47 -8.49 -29.69
C ALA A 250 -41.97 -7.86 -30.99
N ASP A 251 -42.68 -8.69 -31.74
CA ASP A 251 -43.52 -8.41 -32.87
C ASP A 251 -42.87 -8.50 -34.27
N GLU A 252 -42.88 -9.73 -34.75
CA GLU A 252 -43.35 -10.05 -36.11
C GLU A 252 -44.09 -11.37 -36.05
N GLU A 253 -45.39 -11.30 -35.74
CA GLU A 253 -46.39 -12.19 -36.25
C GLU A 253 -46.95 -11.54 -37.53
N ASP A 254 -46.75 -12.26 -38.68
CA ASP A 254 -47.76 -12.48 -39.73
C ASP A 254 -47.23 -13.53 -40.73
#